data_ccd9c71b662cffa5775e6782d8806cfb
#
_entry.id   ccd9c71b662cffa5775e6782d8806cfb
#
_cell.length_a   1.000
_cell.length_b   1.000
_cell.length_c   1.000
_cell.angle_alpha   90.00
_cell.angle_beta   90.00
_cell.angle_gamma   90.00
#
_symmetry.space_group_name_H-M   'P 1'
#
loop_
_entity.id
_entity.type
_entity.pdbx_description
1 polymer ?
#
loop_
_entity_poly.entity_id
_entity_poly.type
_entity_poly.pdbx_seq_one_letter_code
_entity_poly.pdbx_strand_id
1 'polypeptide(L)'
;MLIVLNSTPLIFMAKVGLTHILVDLRLEKITSPLVKQEVVDKGKDIGAPEAEILEELFQKYVIKIVEPKRRELITRLHEIRGLHGADVHTLALAKEYDGMAIMDDQLARKTARIYKIRYSGTPYLLIRAYTQGLITKELVKEAIDNMVSAGWRCGVEDYQSIIRYLGGIRR
;
A
#
# COMPACT_ATOMS: atom_id res chain seq x y z
N MET A 1 9.99 -8.66 8.18
CA MET A 1 9.00 -7.62 8.51
C MET A 1 7.79 -7.83 7.61
N LEU A 2 6.58 -7.79 8.20
CA LEU A 2 5.31 -7.96 7.49
C LEU A 2 4.70 -6.60 7.17
N ILE A 3 4.20 -6.45 5.95
CA ILE A 3 3.40 -5.30 5.51
C ILE A 3 2.01 -5.75 5.10
N VAL A 4 1.02 -4.90 5.39
CA VAL A 4 -0.37 -5.08 4.99
C VAL A 4 -0.71 -4.03 3.94
N LEU A 5 -0.99 -4.46 2.73
CA LEU A 5 -1.21 -3.59 1.58
C LEU A 5 -2.70 -3.23 1.45
N ASN A 6 -3.00 -1.93 1.37
CA ASN A 6 -4.31 -1.41 0.99
C ASN A 6 -4.43 -1.28 -0.53
N SER A 7 -5.61 -0.92 -1.03
CA SER A 7 -5.93 -0.81 -2.46
C SER A 7 -5.08 0.21 -3.19
N THR A 8 -4.95 1.43 -2.65
CA THR A 8 -4.24 2.53 -3.30
C THR A 8 -2.78 2.21 -3.63
N PRO A 9 -1.96 1.67 -2.70
CA PRO A 9 -0.59 1.26 -3.01
C PRO A 9 -0.51 0.24 -4.15
N LEU A 10 -1.39 -0.74 -4.17
CA LEU A 10 -1.42 -1.77 -5.22
C LEU A 10 -1.74 -1.17 -6.59
N ILE A 11 -2.80 -0.36 -6.66
CA ILE A 11 -3.23 0.30 -7.89
C ILE A 11 -2.13 1.18 -8.45
N PHE A 12 -1.49 2.03 -7.64
CA PHE A 12 -0.47 2.96 -8.14
C PHE A 12 0.83 2.26 -8.51
N MET A 13 1.25 1.21 -7.78
CA MET A 13 2.39 0.39 -8.20
C MET A 13 2.13 -0.28 -9.57
N ALA A 14 0.91 -0.71 -9.84
CA ALA A 14 0.54 -1.27 -11.14
C ALA A 14 0.46 -0.19 -12.24
N LYS A 15 -0.14 0.97 -11.96
CA LYS A 15 -0.24 2.09 -12.90
C LYS A 15 1.10 2.59 -13.41
N VAL A 16 2.12 2.58 -12.55
CA VAL A 16 3.48 3.02 -12.93
C VAL A 16 4.38 1.88 -13.39
N GLY A 17 3.83 0.66 -13.59
CA GLY A 17 4.57 -0.49 -14.12
C GLY A 17 5.60 -1.10 -13.15
N LEU A 18 5.47 -0.87 -11.86
CA LEU A 18 6.45 -1.28 -10.85
C LEU A 18 5.98 -2.43 -9.95
N THR A 19 5.05 -3.24 -10.41
CA THR A 19 4.57 -4.42 -9.67
C THR A 19 5.65 -5.46 -9.41
N HIS A 20 6.67 -5.55 -10.30
CA HIS A 20 7.82 -6.43 -10.08
C HIS A 20 8.57 -6.11 -8.77
N ILE A 21 8.55 -4.85 -8.33
CA ILE A 21 9.10 -4.47 -7.02
C ILE A 21 8.42 -5.24 -5.89
N LEU A 22 7.11 -5.48 -5.98
CA LEU A 22 6.39 -6.26 -4.97
C LEU A 22 6.85 -7.72 -4.95
N VAL A 23 7.31 -8.26 -6.09
CA VAL A 23 7.90 -9.60 -6.16
C VAL A 23 9.26 -9.62 -5.45
N ASP A 24 10.13 -8.68 -5.79
CA ASP A 24 11.55 -8.67 -5.41
C ASP A 24 11.79 -8.17 -3.98
N LEU A 25 10.89 -7.35 -3.42
CA LEU A 25 11.00 -6.85 -2.05
C LEU A 25 11.00 -8.00 -1.04
N ARG A 26 12.05 -8.10 -0.24
CA ARG A 26 12.21 -9.07 0.85
C ARG A 26 11.34 -8.68 2.06
N LEU A 27 10.03 -8.71 1.86
CA LEU A 27 9.00 -8.42 2.86
C LEU A 27 7.91 -9.47 2.76
N GLU A 28 7.35 -9.88 3.87
CA GLU A 28 6.10 -10.63 3.87
C GLU A 28 4.96 -9.65 3.56
N LYS A 29 4.13 -9.97 2.58
CA LYS A 29 3.07 -9.14 2.07
C LYS A 29 1.74 -9.84 2.23
N ILE A 30 0.83 -9.20 2.94
CA ILE A 30 -0.54 -9.67 3.07
C ILE A 30 -1.52 -8.56 2.72
N THR A 31 -2.73 -8.95 2.41
CA THR A 31 -3.87 -8.04 2.23
C THR A 31 -5.17 -8.74 2.62
N SER A 32 -6.28 -8.01 2.59
CA SER A 32 -7.60 -8.57 2.91
C SER A 32 -8.38 -8.98 1.65
N PRO A 33 -9.40 -9.85 1.79
CA PRO A 33 -10.32 -10.16 0.70
C PRO A 33 -11.02 -8.92 0.14
N LEU A 34 -11.36 -7.93 0.97
CA LEU A 34 -12.00 -6.68 0.51
C LEU A 34 -11.08 -5.87 -0.39
N VAL A 35 -9.79 -5.78 -0.06
CA VAL A 35 -8.81 -5.13 -0.92
C VAL A 35 -8.69 -5.87 -2.25
N LYS A 36 -8.57 -7.21 -2.22
CA LYS A 36 -8.54 -8.02 -3.45
C LYS A 36 -9.78 -7.77 -4.31
N GLN A 37 -10.96 -7.75 -3.71
CA GLN A 37 -12.21 -7.43 -4.40
C GLN A 37 -12.17 -6.03 -5.05
N GLU A 38 -11.64 -5.03 -4.35
CA GLU A 38 -11.55 -3.67 -4.90
C GLU A 38 -10.58 -3.58 -6.09
N VAL A 39 -9.40 -4.17 -5.97
CA VAL A 39 -8.35 -3.96 -6.98
C VAL A 39 -8.45 -4.94 -8.15
N VAL A 40 -9.08 -6.09 -7.99
CA VAL A 40 -9.25 -7.08 -9.04
C VAL A 40 -10.68 -7.10 -9.55
N ASP A 41 -11.65 -7.47 -8.70
CA ASP A 41 -13.01 -7.75 -9.17
C ASP A 41 -13.68 -6.45 -9.69
N LYS A 42 -13.72 -5.40 -8.86
CA LYS A 42 -14.24 -4.09 -9.30
C LYS A 42 -13.35 -3.44 -10.36
N GLY A 43 -12.03 -3.65 -10.32
CA GLY A 43 -11.12 -3.18 -11.35
C GLY A 43 -11.46 -3.75 -12.72
N LYS A 44 -11.74 -5.03 -12.82
CA LYS A 44 -12.18 -5.70 -14.05
C LYS A 44 -13.54 -5.19 -14.54
N ASP A 45 -14.49 -4.97 -13.62
CA ASP A 45 -15.81 -4.45 -13.95
C ASP A 45 -15.78 -3.10 -14.66
N ILE A 46 -14.79 -2.26 -14.31
CA ILE A 46 -14.59 -0.94 -14.95
C ILE A 46 -13.52 -0.96 -16.07
N GLY A 47 -13.00 -2.13 -16.43
CA GLY A 47 -11.98 -2.28 -17.46
C GLY A 47 -10.62 -1.69 -17.12
N ALA A 48 -10.27 -1.62 -15.83
CA ALA A 48 -8.95 -1.14 -15.38
C ALA A 48 -7.85 -2.14 -15.75
N PRO A 49 -6.86 -1.76 -16.56
CA PRO A 49 -5.80 -2.70 -17.01
C PRO A 49 -4.94 -3.22 -15.87
N GLU A 50 -4.87 -2.49 -14.76
CA GLU A 50 -4.12 -2.88 -13.57
C GLU A 50 -4.70 -4.13 -12.89
N ALA A 51 -5.98 -4.40 -13.06
CA ALA A 51 -6.68 -5.49 -12.37
C ALA A 51 -6.11 -6.86 -12.72
N GLU A 52 -5.79 -7.11 -13.98
CA GLU A 52 -5.19 -8.38 -14.44
C GLU A 52 -3.78 -8.57 -13.88
N ILE A 53 -2.98 -7.50 -13.89
CA ILE A 53 -1.61 -7.54 -13.34
C ILE A 53 -1.63 -7.84 -11.84
N LEU A 54 -2.57 -7.22 -11.11
CA LEU A 54 -2.72 -7.43 -9.68
C LEU A 54 -3.24 -8.84 -9.35
N GLU A 55 -4.16 -9.36 -10.18
CA GLU A 55 -4.64 -10.73 -10.02
C GLU A 55 -3.51 -11.76 -10.09
N GLU A 56 -2.56 -11.58 -11.03
CA GLU A 56 -1.40 -12.46 -11.13
C GLU A 56 -0.55 -12.47 -9.84
N LEU A 57 -0.38 -11.34 -9.16
CA LEU A 57 0.36 -11.28 -7.90
C LEU A 57 -0.31 -12.12 -6.80
N PHE A 58 -1.65 -12.16 -6.78
CA PHE A 58 -2.39 -13.01 -5.85
C PHE A 58 -2.30 -14.48 -6.24
N GLN A 59 -2.45 -14.81 -7.52
CA GLN A 59 -2.35 -16.19 -8.02
C GLN A 59 -0.96 -16.78 -7.79
N LYS A 60 0.10 -15.97 -7.91
CA LYS A 60 1.50 -16.36 -7.65
C LYS A 60 1.88 -16.32 -6.17
N TYR A 61 0.94 -16.06 -5.27
CA TYR A 61 1.16 -15.93 -3.83
C TYR A 61 2.22 -14.91 -3.42
N VAL A 62 2.49 -13.92 -4.26
CA VAL A 62 3.38 -12.78 -3.93
C VAL A 62 2.78 -11.96 -2.79
N ILE A 63 1.45 -11.84 -2.80
CA ILE A 63 0.65 -11.20 -1.76
C ILE A 63 -0.38 -12.22 -1.27
N LYS A 64 -0.32 -12.57 0.02
CA LYS A 64 -1.27 -13.52 0.61
C LYS A 64 -2.56 -12.80 1.00
N ILE A 65 -3.70 -13.42 0.72
CA ILE A 65 -5.01 -12.92 1.15
C ILE A 65 -5.31 -13.52 2.51
N VAL A 66 -5.59 -12.67 3.50
CA VAL A 66 -5.83 -13.05 4.88
C VAL A 66 -7.09 -12.35 5.39
N GLU A 67 -8.00 -13.11 5.99
CA GLU A 67 -9.19 -12.57 6.65
C GLU A 67 -8.84 -12.10 8.07
N PRO A 68 -9.15 -10.83 8.45
CA PRO A 68 -8.91 -10.37 9.81
C PRO A 68 -9.89 -11.04 10.79
N LYS A 69 -9.38 -11.44 11.96
CA LYS A 69 -10.13 -12.24 12.95
C LYS A 69 -10.57 -11.45 14.19
N ARG A 70 -9.98 -10.30 14.46
CA ARG A 70 -10.28 -9.47 15.65
C ARG A 70 -11.62 -8.72 15.50
N ARG A 71 -12.74 -9.42 15.66
CA ARG A 71 -14.09 -8.88 15.46
C ARG A 71 -14.37 -7.60 16.25
N GLU A 72 -13.97 -7.53 17.50
CA GLU A 72 -14.16 -6.33 18.33
C GLU A 72 -13.46 -5.10 17.75
N LEU A 73 -12.21 -5.26 17.28
CA LEU A 73 -11.48 -4.17 16.63
C LEU A 73 -12.14 -3.76 15.31
N ILE A 74 -12.57 -4.73 14.51
CA ILE A 74 -13.25 -4.48 13.24
C ILE A 74 -14.54 -3.69 13.49
N THR A 75 -15.35 -4.08 14.46
CA THR A 75 -16.59 -3.37 14.82
C THR A 75 -16.30 -1.91 15.21
N ARG A 76 -15.34 -1.68 16.11
CA ARG A 76 -14.93 -0.32 16.51
C ARG A 76 -14.42 0.53 15.34
N LEU A 77 -13.66 -0.06 14.42
CA LEU A 77 -13.16 0.65 13.25
C LEU A 77 -14.30 0.99 12.28
N HIS A 78 -15.29 0.14 12.12
CA HIS A 78 -16.48 0.41 11.30
C HIS A 78 -17.34 1.56 11.81
N GLU A 79 -17.32 1.85 13.12
CA GLU A 79 -18.02 3.00 13.71
C GLU A 79 -17.40 4.36 13.32
N ILE A 80 -16.18 4.36 12.77
CA ILE A 80 -15.51 5.59 12.35
C ILE A 80 -16.08 6.02 11.00
N ARG A 81 -16.85 7.11 11.03
CA ARG A 81 -17.48 7.66 9.83
C ARG A 81 -16.43 8.02 8.76
N GLY A 82 -16.61 7.49 7.56
CA GLY A 82 -15.73 7.75 6.41
C GLY A 82 -14.58 6.76 6.26
N LEU A 83 -14.39 5.83 7.20
CA LEU A 83 -13.42 4.74 7.05
C LEU A 83 -14.08 3.62 6.23
N HIS A 84 -13.47 3.26 5.09
CA HIS A 84 -14.00 2.22 4.21
C HIS A 84 -13.63 0.81 4.69
N GLY A 85 -14.39 -0.21 4.24
CA GLY A 85 -14.18 -1.58 4.67
C GLY A 85 -12.78 -2.13 4.40
N ALA A 86 -12.18 -1.78 3.26
CA ALA A 86 -10.79 -2.14 2.94
C ALA A 86 -9.79 -1.52 3.91
N ASP A 87 -9.99 -0.25 4.33
CA ASP A 87 -9.16 0.41 5.34
C ASP A 87 -9.28 -0.28 6.69
N VAL A 88 -10.52 -0.60 7.10
CA VAL A 88 -10.82 -1.32 8.35
C VAL A 88 -10.08 -2.64 8.38
N HIS A 89 -10.18 -3.45 7.32
CA HIS A 89 -9.50 -4.74 7.22
C HIS A 89 -7.98 -4.60 7.21
N THR A 90 -7.45 -3.60 6.50
CA THR A 90 -6.01 -3.32 6.46
C THR A 90 -5.47 -2.97 7.86
N LEU A 91 -6.17 -2.09 8.58
CA LEU A 91 -5.80 -1.71 9.95
C LEU A 91 -5.93 -2.88 10.93
N ALA A 92 -7.01 -3.67 10.83
CA ALA A 92 -7.21 -4.84 11.68
C ALA A 92 -6.11 -5.88 11.49
N LEU A 93 -5.75 -6.21 10.24
CA LEU A 93 -4.65 -7.11 9.93
C LEU A 93 -3.30 -6.58 10.43
N ALA A 94 -3.01 -5.29 10.20
CA ALA A 94 -1.76 -4.69 10.67
C ALA A 94 -1.64 -4.76 12.21
N LYS A 95 -2.74 -4.57 12.93
CA LYS A 95 -2.77 -4.72 14.39
C LYS A 95 -2.65 -6.16 14.84
N GLU A 96 -3.29 -7.09 14.12
CA GLU A 96 -3.33 -8.51 14.46
C GLU A 96 -1.96 -9.18 14.29
N TYR A 97 -1.26 -8.84 13.22
CA TYR A 97 0.04 -9.43 12.85
C TYR A 97 1.25 -8.59 13.28
N ASP A 98 1.04 -7.54 14.08
CA ASP A 98 2.08 -6.55 14.40
C ASP A 98 2.83 -6.08 13.14
N GLY A 99 2.10 -5.93 12.04
CA GLY A 99 2.59 -5.49 10.74
C GLY A 99 2.57 -3.98 10.57
N MET A 100 3.01 -3.52 9.40
CA MET A 100 2.90 -2.12 8.98
C MET A 100 1.82 -2.00 7.92
N ALA A 101 0.80 -1.17 8.15
CA ALA A 101 -0.21 -0.83 7.14
C ALA A 101 0.40 0.10 6.08
N ILE A 102 0.28 -0.26 4.81
CA ILE A 102 0.68 0.60 3.69
C ILE A 102 -0.59 1.17 3.08
N MET A 103 -0.83 2.46 3.31
CA MET A 103 -2.06 3.16 2.93
C MET A 103 -1.83 4.66 2.75
N ASP A 104 -2.60 5.28 1.86
CA ASP A 104 -2.44 6.70 1.53
C ASP A 104 -3.58 7.57 2.07
N ASP A 105 -4.73 6.99 2.43
CA ASP A 105 -5.86 7.73 2.97
C ASP A 105 -5.53 8.41 4.30
N GLN A 106 -5.86 9.69 4.41
CA GLN A 106 -5.53 10.50 5.59
C GLN A 106 -6.32 10.07 6.83
N LEU A 107 -7.60 9.70 6.68
CA LEU A 107 -8.41 9.25 7.79
C LEU A 107 -7.93 7.91 8.32
N ALA A 108 -7.61 6.99 7.40
CA ALA A 108 -7.03 5.70 7.75
C ALA A 108 -5.69 5.86 8.49
N ARG A 109 -4.81 6.77 8.06
CA ARG A 109 -3.53 7.09 8.74
C ARG A 109 -3.75 7.71 10.13
N LYS A 110 -4.71 8.64 10.27
CA LYS A 110 -5.10 9.19 11.59
C LYS A 110 -5.60 8.10 12.52
N THR A 111 -6.45 7.22 12.00
CA THR A 111 -6.96 6.06 12.74
C THR A 111 -5.83 5.13 13.16
N ALA A 112 -4.91 4.80 12.27
CA ALA A 112 -3.73 3.99 12.59
C ALA A 112 -2.95 4.58 13.77
N ARG A 113 -2.75 5.90 13.79
CA ARG A 113 -2.05 6.60 14.88
C ARG A 113 -2.79 6.45 16.21
N ILE A 114 -4.11 6.65 16.23
CA ILE A 114 -4.94 6.52 17.45
C ILE A 114 -4.86 5.09 18.01
N TYR A 115 -4.93 4.10 17.15
CA TYR A 115 -4.87 2.68 17.52
C TYR A 115 -3.46 2.13 17.72
N LYS A 116 -2.43 3.00 17.61
CA LYS A 116 -1.01 2.63 17.73
C LYS A 116 -0.65 1.50 16.76
N ILE A 117 -1.08 1.64 15.50
CA ILE A 117 -0.75 0.75 14.39
C ILE A 117 0.35 1.42 13.59
N ARG A 118 1.41 0.68 13.26
CA ARG A 118 2.46 1.18 12.36
C ARG A 118 1.90 1.35 10.96
N TYR A 119 2.18 2.47 10.32
CA TYR A 119 1.72 2.75 8.96
C TYR A 119 2.74 3.52 8.15
N SER A 120 2.61 3.44 6.84
CA SER A 120 3.32 4.25 5.87
C SER A 120 2.48 4.40 4.59
N GLY A 121 2.95 5.21 3.64
CA GLY A 121 2.31 5.38 2.33
C GLY A 121 2.97 4.58 1.22
N THR A 122 2.41 4.67 0.02
CA THR A 122 2.95 4.04 -1.20
C THR A 122 4.44 4.31 -1.43
N PRO A 123 5.00 5.52 -1.20
CA PRO A 123 6.41 5.79 -1.37
C PRO A 123 7.35 4.92 -0.54
N TYR A 124 6.86 4.37 0.58
CA TYR A 124 7.65 3.45 1.38
C TYR A 124 8.12 2.24 0.58
N LEU A 125 7.28 1.71 -0.32
CA LEU A 125 7.62 0.56 -1.16
C LEU A 125 8.80 0.90 -2.09
N LEU A 126 8.76 2.07 -2.72
CA LEU A 126 9.82 2.56 -3.60
C LEU A 126 11.13 2.83 -2.84
N ILE A 127 11.04 3.47 -1.69
CA ILE A 127 12.20 3.73 -0.83
C ILE A 127 12.83 2.42 -0.35
N ARG A 128 12.01 1.44 0.04
CA ARG A 128 12.51 0.12 0.42
C ARG A 128 13.19 -0.62 -0.73
N ALA A 129 12.61 -0.52 -1.94
CA ALA A 129 13.24 -1.08 -3.14
C ALA A 129 14.60 -0.42 -3.43
N TYR A 130 14.68 0.90 -3.32
CA TYR A 130 15.93 1.64 -3.46
C TYR A 130 16.96 1.23 -2.42
N THR A 131 16.58 1.14 -1.14
CA THR A 131 17.51 0.75 -0.06
C THR A 131 17.98 -0.70 -0.16
N GLN A 132 17.21 -1.58 -0.82
CA GLN A 132 17.59 -2.95 -1.14
C GLN A 132 18.39 -3.07 -2.46
N GLY A 133 18.61 -1.96 -3.17
CA GLY A 133 19.36 -1.95 -4.43
C GLY A 133 18.59 -2.50 -5.63
N LEU A 134 17.26 -2.63 -5.52
CA LEU A 134 16.39 -3.15 -6.58
C LEU A 134 16.14 -2.11 -7.69
N ILE A 135 16.12 -0.84 -7.31
CA ILE A 135 15.90 0.29 -8.22
C ILE A 135 16.86 1.45 -7.92
N THR A 136 17.03 2.34 -8.87
CA THR A 136 17.85 3.56 -8.70
C THR A 136 17.05 4.67 -8.04
N LYS A 137 17.75 5.69 -7.54
CA LYS A 137 17.14 6.90 -6.99
C LYS A 137 16.35 7.68 -8.04
N GLU A 138 16.86 7.70 -9.26
CA GLU A 138 16.22 8.35 -10.40
C GLU A 138 14.88 7.69 -10.71
N LEU A 139 14.83 6.35 -10.71
CA LEU A 139 13.57 5.61 -10.91
C LEU A 139 12.56 5.84 -9.79
N VAL A 140 13.01 6.01 -8.53
CA VAL A 140 12.09 6.39 -7.43
C VAL A 140 11.43 7.73 -7.70
N LYS A 141 12.21 8.74 -8.14
CA LYS A 141 11.67 10.06 -8.45
C LYS A 141 10.69 10.02 -9.62
N GLU A 142 11.09 9.36 -10.71
CA GLU A 142 10.26 9.18 -11.89
C GLU A 142 8.94 8.47 -11.53
N ALA A 143 9.00 7.42 -10.73
CA ALA A 143 7.82 6.69 -10.28
C ALA A 143 6.86 7.58 -9.48
N ILE A 144 7.38 8.41 -8.57
CA ILE A 144 6.56 9.35 -7.79
C ILE A 144 5.90 10.38 -8.72
N ASP A 145 6.64 10.97 -9.65
CA ASP A 145 6.12 11.94 -10.61
C ASP A 145 5.04 11.30 -11.51
N ASN A 146 5.24 10.08 -11.96
CA ASN A 146 4.27 9.30 -12.73
C ASN A 146 3.02 8.96 -11.90
N MET A 147 3.17 8.62 -10.62
CA MET A 147 2.04 8.40 -9.71
C MET A 147 1.20 9.67 -9.55
N VAL A 148 1.85 10.83 -9.33
CA VAL A 148 1.16 12.11 -9.22
C VAL A 148 0.42 12.43 -10.51
N SER A 149 1.05 12.23 -11.66
CA SER A 149 0.45 12.42 -12.98
C SER A 149 -0.74 11.49 -13.23
N ALA A 150 -0.70 10.28 -12.67
CA ALA A 150 -1.79 9.30 -12.70
C ALA A 150 -2.90 9.55 -11.66
N GLY A 151 -2.81 10.66 -10.90
CA GLY A 151 -3.82 11.09 -9.94
C GLY A 151 -3.58 10.66 -8.49
N TRP A 152 -2.37 10.15 -8.16
CA TRP A 152 -2.01 9.92 -6.77
C TRP A 152 -1.93 11.25 -6.00
N ARG A 153 -2.63 11.32 -4.89
CA ARG A 153 -2.67 12.54 -4.08
C ARG A 153 -1.50 12.56 -3.12
N CYS A 154 -0.51 13.39 -3.42
CA CYS A 154 0.63 13.68 -2.57
C CYS A 154 0.62 15.15 -2.15
N GLY A 155 0.70 15.41 -0.86
CA GLY A 155 0.92 16.78 -0.36
C GLY A 155 2.33 17.27 -0.73
N VAL A 156 2.48 18.58 -0.95
CA VAL A 156 3.79 19.19 -1.28
C VAL A 156 4.84 18.86 -0.22
N GLU A 157 4.45 18.88 1.06
CA GLU A 157 5.35 18.57 2.18
C GLU A 157 5.79 17.10 2.18
N ASP A 158 4.86 16.18 1.86
CA ASP A 158 5.17 14.75 1.73
C ASP A 158 6.15 14.52 0.58
N TYR A 159 5.88 15.10 -0.60
CA TYR A 159 6.76 15.03 -1.75
C TYR A 159 8.17 15.55 -1.42
N GLN A 160 8.27 16.75 -0.84
CA GLN A 160 9.56 17.32 -0.44
C GLN A 160 10.29 16.47 0.60
N SER A 161 9.55 15.84 1.52
CA SER A 161 10.13 14.95 2.54
C SER A 161 10.73 13.71 1.91
N ILE A 162 10.05 13.11 0.91
CA ILE A 162 10.53 11.97 0.15
C ILE A 162 11.83 12.35 -0.59
N ILE A 163 11.83 13.49 -1.30
CA ILE A 163 13.00 13.95 -2.07
C ILE A 163 14.19 14.24 -1.14
N ARG A 164 13.95 14.88 0.01
CA ARG A 164 15.00 15.12 1.03
C ARG A 164 15.56 13.82 1.58
N TYR A 165 14.69 12.84 1.89
CA TYR A 165 15.10 11.53 2.36
C TYR A 165 16.03 10.84 1.35
N LEU A 166 15.64 10.82 0.07
CA LEU A 166 16.47 10.30 -1.01
C LEU A 166 17.79 11.06 -1.17
N GLY A 167 17.80 12.37 -0.90
CA GLY A 167 19.01 13.20 -0.92
C GLY A 167 20.01 12.87 0.18
N GLY A 168 19.52 12.44 1.35
CA GLY A 168 20.33 12.10 2.52
C GLY A 168 20.88 10.66 2.55
N ILE A 169 20.35 9.76 1.74
CA ILE A 169 20.84 8.38 1.66
C ILE A 169 22.11 8.38 0.78
N ARG A 170 23.27 8.25 1.43
CA ARG A 170 24.52 7.86 0.75
C ARG A 170 24.55 6.33 0.66
N ARG A 171 24.78 5.79 -0.51
CA ARG A 171 25.11 4.36 -0.70
C ARG A 171 26.50 4.08 -0.22
#